data_78ad41873335059014361ff4aa392bf4
#
_entry.id   78ad41873335059014361ff4aa392bf4
#
_cell.length_a   1.000
_cell.length_b   1.000
_cell.length_c   1.000
_cell.angle_alpha   90.00
_cell.angle_beta   90.00
_cell.angle_gamma   90.00
#
_symmetry.space_group_name_H-M   'P 1'
#
loop_
_entity.id
_entity.type
_entity.pdbx_description
1 polymer ?
#
loop_
_entity_poly.entity_id
_entity_poly.type
_entity_poly.pdbx_seq_one_letter_code
_entity_poly.pdbx_strand_id
1 'polypeptide(L)'
;MTSEVIVDVQTKEISIALLEDKRLVEFQKEGRSASFVVGNIYLAKVRKLMPGLNACFVNVGYERDAFLHYLDLGSKFNSYTKYLKQVTSDKKKLYPFSKASILPDLEKDGSVQTTLQQGQEILVQIVKEPISTKGPRLTCELSFPGRFLVLMPFQDKVSVSSKIQSAEERARLKQLIQSIKPKNFGVIVRTVAEGKRVAELDSELKLSLIHISEPTRQEAIS
;
A
#
# COMPACT_ATOMS: atom_id res chain seq x y z
N MET A 1 -24.44 -5.85 27.75
CA MET A 1 -24.33 -5.34 26.38
C MET A 1 -24.01 -6.51 25.48
N THR A 2 -24.93 -6.87 24.60
CA THR A 2 -24.73 -7.98 23.66
C THR A 2 -24.49 -7.36 22.29
N SER A 3 -23.31 -7.61 21.72
CA SER A 3 -22.98 -7.13 20.36
C SER A 3 -23.04 -8.30 19.39
N GLU A 4 -23.75 -8.13 18.29
CA GLU A 4 -23.92 -9.13 17.23
C GLU A 4 -23.47 -8.52 15.89
N VAL A 5 -22.70 -9.28 15.11
CA VAL A 5 -22.34 -8.91 13.74
C VAL A 5 -23.09 -9.84 12.80
N ILE A 6 -23.92 -9.27 11.95
CA ILE A 6 -24.65 -9.98 10.90
C ILE A 6 -23.96 -9.69 9.57
N VAL A 7 -23.59 -10.75 8.85
CA VAL A 7 -22.97 -10.65 7.53
C VAL A 7 -23.86 -11.37 6.52
N ASP A 8 -24.41 -10.61 5.57
CA ASP A 8 -25.16 -11.12 4.43
C ASP A 8 -24.29 -11.06 3.18
N VAL A 9 -24.05 -12.23 2.58
CA VAL A 9 -23.16 -12.36 1.41
C VAL A 9 -24.00 -12.69 0.18
N GLN A 10 -24.20 -11.70 -0.69
CA GLN A 10 -24.88 -11.86 -1.97
C GLN A 10 -23.86 -11.91 -3.13
N THR A 11 -24.31 -12.26 -4.32
CA THR A 11 -23.42 -12.44 -5.50
C THR A 11 -22.66 -11.14 -5.87
N LYS A 12 -23.26 -9.99 -5.66
CA LYS A 12 -22.70 -8.69 -6.06
C LYS A 12 -22.27 -7.80 -4.90
N GLU A 13 -22.75 -8.04 -3.69
CA GLU A 13 -22.46 -7.20 -2.52
C GLU A 13 -22.42 -8.02 -1.24
N ILE A 14 -21.68 -7.51 -0.26
CA ILE A 14 -21.65 -8.01 1.11
C ILE A 14 -22.23 -6.90 1.99
N SER A 15 -23.25 -7.23 2.76
CA SER A 15 -23.83 -6.31 3.75
C SER A 15 -23.39 -6.73 5.14
N ILE A 16 -22.85 -5.81 5.91
CA ILE A 16 -22.37 -6.03 7.28
C ILE A 16 -23.16 -5.10 8.20
N ALA A 17 -23.83 -5.68 9.19
CA ALA A 17 -24.57 -4.94 10.20
C ALA A 17 -24.03 -5.23 11.59
N LEU A 18 -23.71 -4.19 12.36
CA LEU A 18 -23.41 -4.30 13.79
C LEU A 18 -24.66 -3.93 14.59
N LEU A 19 -25.09 -4.84 15.44
CA LEU A 19 -26.19 -4.61 16.38
C LEU A 19 -25.64 -4.58 17.81
N GLU A 20 -26.11 -3.63 18.61
CA GLU A 20 -25.92 -3.59 20.06
C GLU A 20 -27.30 -3.64 20.73
N ASP A 21 -27.48 -4.60 21.62
CA ASP A 21 -28.77 -4.87 22.29
C ASP A 21 -29.95 -4.92 21.30
N LYS A 22 -29.75 -5.62 20.15
CA LYS A 22 -30.69 -5.76 19.03
C LYS A 22 -31.05 -4.46 18.28
N ARG A 23 -30.28 -3.39 18.47
CA ARG A 23 -30.41 -2.14 17.71
C ARG A 23 -29.28 -2.02 16.72
N LEU A 24 -29.60 -1.64 15.48
CA LEU A 24 -28.61 -1.39 14.44
C LEU A 24 -27.77 -0.15 14.80
N VAL A 25 -26.47 -0.35 14.98
CA VAL A 25 -25.49 0.71 15.32
C VAL A 25 -24.71 1.12 14.09
N GLU A 26 -24.31 0.15 13.26
CA GLU A 26 -23.55 0.40 12.05
C GLU A 26 -24.01 -0.52 10.93
N PHE A 27 -24.08 0.02 9.72
CA PHE A 27 -24.41 -0.73 8.52
C PHE A 27 -23.45 -0.36 7.39
N GLN A 28 -22.76 -1.37 6.86
CA GLN A 28 -21.84 -1.21 5.74
C GLN A 28 -22.26 -2.10 4.58
N LYS A 29 -22.10 -1.59 3.36
CA LYS A 29 -22.23 -2.36 2.13
C LYS A 29 -20.92 -2.34 1.37
N GLU A 30 -20.41 -3.52 1.05
CA GLU A 30 -19.21 -3.68 0.22
C GLU A 30 -19.58 -4.38 -1.09
N GLY A 31 -19.24 -3.75 -2.22
CA GLY A 31 -19.37 -4.40 -3.52
C GLY A 31 -18.32 -5.52 -3.67
N ARG A 32 -18.73 -6.69 -4.15
CA ARG A 32 -17.81 -7.83 -4.38
C ARG A 32 -16.71 -7.54 -5.41
N SER A 33 -16.89 -6.57 -6.26
CA SER A 33 -15.85 -6.05 -7.17
C SER A 33 -15.24 -4.77 -6.60
N ALA A 34 -14.54 -4.88 -5.49
CA ALA A 34 -13.75 -3.78 -4.91
C ALA A 34 -12.52 -3.45 -5.78
N SER A 35 -12.76 -3.19 -7.07
CA SER A 35 -11.76 -2.67 -7.98
C SER A 35 -11.60 -1.17 -7.71
N PHE A 36 -10.35 -0.69 -7.70
CA PHE A 36 -10.01 0.73 -7.53
C PHE A 36 -10.27 1.33 -6.14
N VAL A 37 -10.22 0.49 -5.10
CA VAL A 37 -10.30 0.89 -3.69
C VAL A 37 -8.96 1.42 -3.21
N VAL A 38 -9.00 2.30 -2.20
CA VAL A 38 -7.78 2.77 -1.52
C VAL A 38 -6.93 1.59 -1.03
N GLY A 39 -5.64 1.65 -1.33
CA GLY A 39 -4.67 0.61 -0.98
C GLY A 39 -4.41 -0.40 -2.09
N ASN A 40 -5.29 -0.54 -3.09
CA ASN A 40 -5.05 -1.43 -4.23
C ASN A 40 -3.84 -0.98 -5.05
N ILE A 41 -3.02 -1.95 -5.48
CA ILE A 41 -1.79 -1.73 -6.23
C ILE A 41 -1.97 -2.25 -7.65
N TYR A 42 -1.52 -1.44 -8.62
CA TYR A 42 -1.62 -1.75 -10.04
C TYR A 42 -0.26 -1.58 -10.73
N LEU A 43 -0.01 -2.46 -11.70
CA LEU A 43 0.96 -2.18 -12.75
C LEU A 43 0.24 -1.35 -13.81
N ALA A 44 0.63 -0.09 -13.92
CA ALA A 44 -0.10 0.90 -14.70
C ALA A 44 0.78 1.55 -15.76
N LYS A 45 0.17 2.14 -16.77
CA LYS A 45 0.89 2.74 -17.91
C LYS A 45 0.66 4.25 -17.97
N VAL A 46 1.73 5.02 -18.00
CA VAL A 46 1.69 6.48 -18.17
C VAL A 46 1.06 6.81 -19.52
N ARG A 47 -0.05 7.54 -19.53
CA ARG A 47 -0.79 7.91 -20.72
C ARG A 47 -0.39 9.28 -21.27
N LYS A 48 -0.40 10.28 -20.41
CA LYS A 48 -0.14 11.67 -20.81
C LYS A 48 0.59 12.42 -19.70
N LEU A 49 1.65 13.14 -20.07
CA LEU A 49 2.33 14.05 -19.16
C LEU A 49 1.64 15.43 -19.21
N MET A 50 1.54 16.06 -18.04
CA MET A 50 0.93 17.39 -17.85
C MET A 50 1.94 18.32 -17.16
N PRO A 51 2.90 18.89 -17.91
CA PRO A 51 4.01 19.67 -17.32
C PRO A 51 3.54 20.86 -16.50
N GLY A 52 2.52 21.57 -16.97
CA GLY A 52 1.98 22.73 -16.26
C GLY A 52 1.40 22.43 -14.87
N LEU A 53 1.07 21.16 -14.60
CA LEU A 53 0.61 20.68 -13.29
C LEU A 53 1.66 19.88 -12.54
N ASN A 54 2.84 19.69 -13.13
CA ASN A 54 3.86 18.74 -12.69
C ASN A 54 3.26 17.37 -12.33
N ALA A 55 2.40 16.84 -13.21
CA ALA A 55 1.61 15.64 -12.99
C ALA A 55 1.50 14.81 -14.27
N CYS A 56 0.94 13.60 -14.17
CA CYS A 56 0.60 12.77 -15.31
C CYS A 56 -0.75 12.06 -15.13
N PHE A 57 -1.34 11.66 -16.24
CA PHE A 57 -2.45 10.74 -16.27
C PHE A 57 -1.96 9.32 -16.56
N VAL A 58 -2.52 8.37 -15.81
CA VAL A 58 -2.07 6.98 -15.79
C VAL A 58 -3.27 6.06 -16.01
N ASN A 59 -3.11 5.09 -16.89
CA ASN A 59 -4.11 4.06 -17.11
C ASN A 59 -3.92 2.92 -16.12
N VAL A 60 -4.90 2.73 -15.25
CA VAL A 60 -5.00 1.65 -14.26
C VAL A 60 -6.06 0.60 -14.62
N GLY A 61 -6.68 0.73 -15.83
CA GLY A 61 -7.81 -0.11 -16.25
C GLY A 61 -9.18 0.41 -15.83
N TYR A 62 -9.25 1.58 -15.20
CA TYR A 62 -10.51 2.27 -14.92
C TYR A 62 -11.00 3.06 -16.15
N GLU A 63 -12.31 3.36 -16.22
CA GLU A 63 -12.92 4.10 -17.33
C GLU A 63 -12.25 5.46 -17.60
N ARG A 64 -11.75 6.09 -16.52
CA ARG A 64 -11.05 7.36 -16.59
C ARG A 64 -9.61 7.22 -16.12
N ASP A 65 -8.71 7.95 -16.77
CA ASP A 65 -7.31 7.95 -16.38
C ASP A 65 -7.14 8.47 -14.95
N ALA A 66 -6.30 7.79 -14.20
CA ALA A 66 -5.94 8.14 -12.83
C ALA A 66 -4.93 9.29 -12.81
N PHE A 67 -4.97 10.10 -11.76
CA PHE A 67 -4.09 11.25 -11.58
C PHE A 67 -2.91 10.91 -10.66
N LEU A 68 -1.70 11.25 -11.12
CA LEU A 68 -0.45 11.08 -10.37
C LEU A 68 0.37 12.37 -10.44
N HIS A 69 0.56 13.03 -9.30
CA HIS A 69 1.40 14.21 -9.19
C HIS A 69 2.87 13.83 -9.00
N TYR A 70 3.82 14.69 -9.40
CA TYR A 70 5.25 14.43 -9.26
C TYR A 70 5.67 14.10 -7.82
N LEU A 71 5.16 14.83 -6.84
CA LEU A 71 5.45 14.58 -5.42
C LEU A 71 4.90 13.21 -4.93
N ASP A 72 3.86 12.69 -5.56
CA ASP A 72 3.28 11.39 -5.25
C ASP A 72 4.09 10.21 -5.86
N LEU A 73 5.15 10.49 -6.66
CA LEU A 73 6.12 9.48 -7.08
C LEU A 73 6.92 8.96 -5.88
N GLY A 74 7.15 9.81 -4.89
CA GLY A 74 7.93 9.52 -3.70
C GLY A 74 9.43 9.39 -3.95
N SER A 75 10.20 9.45 -2.86
CA SER A 75 11.66 9.48 -2.93
C SER A 75 12.26 8.21 -3.55
N LYS A 76 11.62 7.06 -3.37
CA LYS A 76 12.13 5.74 -3.81
C LYS A 76 11.68 5.32 -5.22
N PHE A 77 11.09 6.20 -5.99
CA PHE A 77 10.57 5.92 -7.33
C PHE A 77 11.60 5.24 -8.25
N ASN A 78 12.86 5.70 -8.24
CA ASN A 78 13.92 5.11 -9.04
C ASN A 78 14.19 3.64 -8.67
N SER A 79 14.13 3.32 -7.37
CA SER A 79 14.29 1.94 -6.87
C SER A 79 13.13 1.04 -7.31
N TYR A 80 11.89 1.52 -7.24
CA TYR A 80 10.72 0.79 -7.75
C TYR A 80 10.80 0.55 -9.25
N THR A 81 11.19 1.56 -10.03
CA THR A 81 11.32 1.45 -11.49
C THR A 81 12.40 0.44 -11.88
N LYS A 82 13.56 0.45 -11.20
CA LYS A 82 14.60 -0.55 -11.43
C LYS A 82 14.14 -1.95 -11.07
N TYR A 83 13.51 -2.10 -9.90
CA TYR A 83 12.97 -3.38 -9.46
C TYR A 83 11.95 -3.94 -10.45
N LEU A 84 11.01 -3.11 -10.90
CA LEU A 84 10.00 -3.50 -11.89
C LEU A 84 10.65 -4.01 -13.18
N LYS A 85 11.64 -3.30 -13.72
CA LYS A 85 12.40 -3.76 -14.91
C LYS A 85 13.07 -5.11 -14.70
N GLN A 86 13.62 -5.37 -13.52
CA GLN A 86 14.27 -6.65 -13.20
C GLN A 86 13.24 -7.79 -13.16
N VAL A 87 12.08 -7.58 -12.52
CA VAL A 87 11.03 -8.60 -12.39
C VAL A 87 10.34 -8.87 -13.72
N THR A 88 10.16 -7.87 -14.57
CA THR A 88 9.51 -8.04 -15.87
C THR A 88 10.42 -8.65 -16.92
N SER A 89 11.75 -8.46 -16.83
CA SER A 89 12.73 -9.01 -17.78
C SER A 89 12.96 -10.52 -17.60
N ASP A 90 12.82 -11.05 -16.39
CA ASP A 90 13.03 -12.47 -16.10
C ASP A 90 11.87 -13.03 -15.26
N LYS A 91 10.79 -13.41 -15.95
CA LYS A 91 9.56 -13.96 -15.34
C LYS A 91 9.76 -15.28 -14.57
N LYS A 92 10.89 -15.96 -14.75
CA LYS A 92 11.18 -17.25 -14.09
C LYS A 92 11.86 -17.07 -12.74
N LYS A 93 12.35 -15.88 -12.42
CA LYS A 93 13.15 -15.65 -11.23
C LYS A 93 12.41 -14.73 -10.25
N LEU A 94 12.10 -15.28 -9.08
CA LEU A 94 11.59 -14.49 -7.97
C LEU A 94 12.71 -13.58 -7.43
N TYR A 95 12.49 -12.27 -7.50
CA TYR A 95 13.36 -11.27 -6.90
C TYR A 95 12.72 -10.73 -5.62
N PRO A 96 13.15 -11.18 -4.43
CA PRO A 96 12.62 -10.62 -3.19
C PRO A 96 13.07 -9.17 -3.00
N PHE A 97 12.22 -8.33 -2.47
CA PHE A 97 12.52 -6.92 -2.18
C PHE A 97 13.78 -6.74 -1.31
N SER A 98 14.06 -7.70 -0.42
CA SER A 98 15.25 -7.69 0.44
C SER A 98 16.58 -7.73 -0.32
N LYS A 99 16.58 -8.24 -1.56
CA LYS A 99 17.77 -8.32 -2.45
C LYS A 99 17.81 -7.19 -3.48
N ALA A 100 16.77 -6.38 -3.56
CA ALA A 100 16.71 -5.28 -4.51
C ALA A 100 17.73 -4.18 -4.19
N SER A 101 18.27 -3.55 -5.23
CA SER A 101 19.19 -2.41 -5.07
C SER A 101 18.40 -1.14 -4.78
N ILE A 102 18.78 -0.44 -3.72
CA ILE A 102 18.26 0.90 -3.44
C ILE A 102 19.06 1.90 -4.26
N LEU A 103 18.35 2.72 -5.02
CA LEU A 103 18.94 3.84 -5.79
C LEU A 103 18.84 5.14 -5.00
N PRO A 104 19.60 6.19 -5.40
CA PRO A 104 19.46 7.53 -4.85
C PRO A 104 18.02 8.02 -4.90
N ASP A 105 17.65 8.80 -3.91
CA ASP A 105 16.31 9.35 -3.77
C ASP A 105 15.99 10.28 -4.94
N LEU A 106 14.72 10.29 -5.34
CA LEU A 106 14.21 11.25 -6.31
C LEU A 106 14.18 12.64 -5.66
N GLU A 107 14.69 13.64 -6.39
CA GLU A 107 14.69 15.04 -5.93
C GLU A 107 13.26 15.59 -5.86
N LYS A 108 12.97 16.38 -4.82
CA LYS A 108 11.63 16.95 -4.62
C LYS A 108 11.29 18.03 -5.64
N ASP A 109 12.28 18.76 -6.10
CA ASP A 109 12.13 19.90 -7.02
C ASP A 109 12.21 19.48 -8.50
N GLY A 110 12.12 18.17 -8.78
CA GLY A 110 12.14 17.64 -10.12
C GLY A 110 10.85 17.84 -10.91
N SER A 111 10.85 17.33 -12.14
CA SER A 111 9.73 17.44 -13.07
C SER A 111 9.29 16.09 -13.62
N VAL A 112 7.99 15.95 -13.87
CA VAL A 112 7.45 14.76 -14.57
C VAL A 112 8.05 14.56 -15.94
N GLN A 113 8.42 15.63 -16.65
CA GLN A 113 9.01 15.54 -17.99
C GLN A 113 10.40 14.90 -18.00
N THR A 114 11.20 15.12 -16.95
CA THR A 114 12.55 14.54 -16.83
C THR A 114 12.54 13.15 -16.22
N THR A 115 11.46 12.79 -15.51
CA THR A 115 11.38 11.56 -14.70
C THR A 115 10.57 10.47 -15.36
N LEU A 116 9.50 10.82 -16.07
CA LEU A 116 8.56 9.89 -16.67
C LEU A 116 8.53 10.01 -18.20
N GLN A 117 8.18 8.90 -18.85
CA GLN A 117 7.95 8.84 -20.29
C GLN A 117 6.54 8.34 -20.57
N GLN A 118 5.92 8.85 -21.63
CA GLN A 118 4.66 8.31 -22.10
C GLN A 118 4.82 6.85 -22.50
N GLY A 119 3.87 6.01 -22.08
CA GLY A 119 3.93 4.57 -22.29
C GLY A 119 4.74 3.79 -21.28
N GLN A 120 5.44 4.46 -20.35
CA GLN A 120 6.20 3.80 -19.28
C GLN A 120 5.26 3.04 -18.35
N GLU A 121 5.66 1.81 -17.97
CA GLU A 121 5.00 1.04 -16.92
C GLU A 121 5.55 1.41 -15.55
N ILE A 122 4.66 1.61 -14.60
CA ILE A 122 4.97 1.99 -13.22
C ILE A 122 4.07 1.24 -12.23
N LEU A 123 4.60 0.98 -11.03
CA LEU A 123 3.80 0.48 -9.92
C LEU A 123 3.15 1.66 -9.20
N VAL A 124 1.84 1.57 -9.02
CA VAL A 124 1.04 2.62 -8.37
C VAL A 124 0.07 2.04 -7.37
N GLN A 125 -0.23 2.81 -6.33
CA GLN A 125 -1.22 2.48 -5.32
C GLN A 125 -2.29 3.57 -5.29
N ILE A 126 -3.56 3.17 -5.14
CA ILE A 126 -4.67 4.11 -5.02
C ILE A 126 -4.65 4.73 -3.62
N VAL A 127 -4.65 6.06 -3.57
CA VAL A 127 -4.75 6.85 -2.32
C VAL A 127 -6.09 7.55 -2.16
N LYS A 128 -6.81 7.75 -3.28
CA LYS A 128 -8.20 8.20 -3.27
C LYS A 128 -8.96 7.50 -4.38
N GLU A 129 -10.12 7.02 -4.04
CA GLU A 129 -11.04 6.36 -4.98
C GLU A 129 -11.55 7.34 -6.05
N PRO A 130 -12.00 6.82 -7.20
CA PRO A 130 -12.61 7.66 -8.20
C PRO A 130 -13.89 8.30 -7.65
N ILE A 131 -14.12 9.58 -7.95
CA ILE A 131 -15.29 10.32 -7.50
C ILE A 131 -15.94 10.99 -8.70
N SER A 132 -17.21 10.68 -8.95
CA SER A 132 -18.01 11.27 -10.03
C SER A 132 -17.30 11.20 -11.40
N THR A 133 -16.86 12.32 -11.92
CA THR A 133 -16.21 12.42 -13.24
C THR A 133 -14.68 12.32 -13.19
N LYS A 134 -14.09 12.15 -12.01
CA LYS A 134 -12.63 12.10 -11.83
C LYS A 134 -12.15 10.68 -11.59
N GLY A 135 -11.07 10.31 -12.27
CA GLY A 135 -10.35 9.06 -12.00
C GLY A 135 -9.70 9.04 -10.62
N PRO A 136 -9.21 7.88 -10.17
CA PRO A 136 -8.56 7.74 -8.87
C PRO A 136 -7.28 8.57 -8.77
N ARG A 137 -6.88 8.95 -7.54
CA ARG A 137 -5.57 9.53 -7.27
C ARG A 137 -4.60 8.44 -6.86
N LEU A 138 -3.38 8.53 -7.37
CA LEU A 138 -2.34 7.53 -7.20
C LEU A 138 -1.13 8.04 -6.41
N THR A 139 -0.37 7.08 -5.88
CA THR A 139 1.01 7.28 -5.41
C THR A 139 1.89 6.12 -5.88
N CYS A 140 3.20 6.37 -6.03
CA CYS A 140 4.20 5.32 -6.20
C CYS A 140 4.89 4.95 -4.88
N GLU A 141 4.58 5.62 -3.78
CA GLU A 141 5.02 5.20 -2.44
C GLU A 141 4.14 4.08 -1.93
N LEU A 142 4.55 2.83 -2.21
CA LEU A 142 3.77 1.67 -1.83
C LEU A 142 3.80 1.47 -0.31
N SER A 143 2.64 1.17 0.25
CA SER A 143 2.47 0.86 1.66
C SER A 143 1.55 -0.35 1.84
N PHE A 144 1.90 -1.21 2.78
CA PHE A 144 1.13 -2.40 3.11
C PHE A 144 0.66 -2.30 4.56
N PRO A 145 -0.56 -1.80 4.77
CA PRO A 145 -1.11 -1.61 6.10
C PRO A 145 -1.54 -2.94 6.71
N GLY A 146 -0.95 -3.28 7.86
CA GLY A 146 -1.40 -4.33 8.74
C GLY A 146 -2.15 -3.77 9.96
N ARG A 147 -2.44 -4.64 10.93
CA ARG A 147 -3.14 -4.27 12.15
C ARG A 147 -2.29 -3.37 13.06
N PHE A 148 -1.05 -3.76 13.32
CA PHE A 148 -0.11 -3.08 14.22
C PHE A 148 0.94 -2.27 13.47
N LEU A 149 1.29 -2.68 12.26
CA LEU A 149 2.41 -2.18 11.48
C LEU A 149 1.97 -1.78 10.06
N VAL A 150 2.68 -0.81 9.47
CA VAL A 150 2.60 -0.55 8.03
C VAL A 150 3.99 -0.78 7.46
N LEU A 151 4.11 -1.65 6.46
CA LEU A 151 5.36 -1.92 5.77
C LEU A 151 5.50 -1.04 4.52
N MET A 152 6.70 -0.52 4.30
CA MET A 152 7.04 0.29 3.13
C MET A 152 8.32 -0.23 2.48
N PRO A 153 8.25 -0.82 1.27
CA PRO A 153 9.42 -1.30 0.56
C PRO A 153 10.40 -0.16 0.22
N PHE A 154 11.68 -0.49 0.09
CA PHE A 154 12.79 0.41 -0.23
C PHE A 154 13.04 1.55 0.77
N GLN A 155 12.27 1.62 1.83
CA GLN A 155 12.53 2.49 2.97
C GLN A 155 13.43 1.77 3.98
N ASP A 156 14.03 2.52 4.90
CA ASP A 156 14.81 1.92 6.01
C ASP A 156 14.38 2.47 7.38
N LYS A 157 13.59 3.52 7.37
CA LYS A 157 13.19 4.24 8.58
C LYS A 157 12.12 3.47 9.36
N VAL A 158 12.32 3.37 10.68
CA VAL A 158 11.28 2.96 11.63
C VAL A 158 10.68 4.22 12.27
N SER A 159 9.38 4.39 12.12
CA SER A 159 8.59 5.47 12.72
C SER A 159 7.55 4.89 13.66
N VAL A 160 7.25 5.57 14.75
CA VAL A 160 6.22 5.18 15.71
C VAL A 160 5.17 6.28 15.76
N SER A 161 3.90 5.90 15.81
CA SER A 161 2.77 6.83 15.87
C SER A 161 2.95 7.86 16.98
N SER A 162 2.83 9.14 16.66
CA SER A 162 2.88 10.25 17.63
C SER A 162 1.72 10.21 18.65
N LYS A 163 0.67 9.45 18.37
CA LYS A 163 -0.46 9.25 19.28
C LYS A 163 -0.12 8.38 20.50
N ILE A 164 0.99 7.61 20.45
CA ILE A 164 1.51 6.91 21.63
C ILE A 164 2.20 7.97 22.51
N GLN A 165 1.61 8.26 23.65
CA GLN A 165 2.05 9.36 24.50
C GLN A 165 3.37 9.07 25.23
N SER A 166 3.55 7.83 25.73
CA SER A 166 4.76 7.44 26.46
C SER A 166 6.01 7.48 25.57
N ALA A 167 6.98 8.30 25.94
CA ALA A 167 8.26 8.36 25.24
C ALA A 167 9.06 7.05 25.40
N GLU A 168 8.96 6.41 26.54
CA GLU A 168 9.60 5.12 26.83
C GLU A 168 9.03 4.03 25.94
N GLU A 169 7.70 3.98 25.82
CA GLU A 169 7.03 2.98 24.97
C GLU A 169 7.36 3.21 23.48
N ARG A 170 7.40 4.47 23.01
CA ARG A 170 7.85 4.77 21.65
C ARG A 170 9.28 4.31 21.40
N ALA A 171 10.19 4.53 22.36
CA ALA A 171 11.56 4.09 22.26
C ALA A 171 11.66 2.56 22.23
N ARG A 172 10.93 1.86 23.13
CA ARG A 172 10.84 0.41 23.19
C ARG A 172 10.36 -0.18 21.86
N LEU A 173 9.23 0.27 21.36
CA LEU A 173 8.65 -0.20 20.10
C LEU A 173 9.59 0.06 18.91
N LYS A 174 10.22 1.23 18.86
CA LYS A 174 11.17 1.57 17.79
C LYS A 174 12.38 0.62 17.81
N GLN A 175 12.99 0.40 18.96
CA GLN A 175 14.13 -0.50 19.11
C GLN A 175 13.76 -1.94 18.76
N LEU A 176 12.61 -2.39 19.22
CA LEU A 176 12.09 -3.72 18.97
C LEU A 176 11.89 -3.95 17.46
N ILE A 177 11.17 -3.05 16.77
CA ILE A 177 10.93 -3.19 15.34
C ILE A 177 12.24 -3.06 14.56
N GLN A 178 13.17 -2.21 14.98
CA GLN A 178 14.49 -2.10 14.34
C GLN A 178 15.26 -3.42 14.37
N SER A 179 15.08 -4.24 15.41
CA SER A 179 15.76 -5.54 15.54
C SER A 179 15.14 -6.66 14.68
N ILE A 180 13.85 -6.58 14.37
CA ILE A 180 13.14 -7.64 13.64
C ILE A 180 12.75 -7.29 12.21
N LYS A 181 12.81 -5.99 11.82
CA LYS A 181 12.40 -5.57 10.47
C LYS A 181 13.27 -6.21 9.39
N PRO A 182 12.69 -6.58 8.24
CA PRO A 182 13.48 -7.07 7.13
C PRO A 182 14.30 -5.96 6.48
N LYS A 183 15.39 -6.37 5.83
CA LYS A 183 16.23 -5.45 5.04
C LYS A 183 15.42 -4.82 3.91
N ASN A 184 15.68 -3.55 3.62
CA ASN A 184 15.03 -2.75 2.58
C ASN A 184 13.52 -2.49 2.83
N PHE A 185 13.08 -2.60 4.09
CA PHE A 185 11.73 -2.18 4.48
C PHE A 185 11.77 -1.14 5.57
N GLY A 186 10.99 -0.08 5.39
CA GLY A 186 10.59 0.83 6.45
C GLY A 186 9.35 0.31 7.15
N VAL A 187 9.16 0.71 8.40
CA VAL A 187 8.01 0.30 9.20
C VAL A 187 7.44 1.50 9.95
N ILE A 188 6.12 1.66 9.86
CA ILE A 188 5.38 2.58 10.73
C ILE A 188 4.64 1.74 11.76
N VAL A 189 4.89 2.01 13.04
CA VAL A 189 4.21 1.38 14.17
C VAL A 189 2.94 2.16 14.46
N ARG A 190 1.78 1.47 14.41
CA ARG A 190 0.47 2.09 14.67
C ARG A 190 0.18 2.16 16.16
N THR A 191 -0.76 2.99 16.55
CA THR A 191 -1.17 3.18 17.96
C THR A 191 -1.63 1.87 18.63
N VAL A 192 -2.29 1.00 17.88
CA VAL A 192 -2.79 -0.32 18.36
C VAL A 192 -1.65 -1.27 18.77
N ALA A 193 -0.40 -0.96 18.43
CA ALA A 193 0.78 -1.73 18.83
C ALA A 193 1.27 -1.41 20.25
N GLU A 194 0.70 -0.39 20.90
CA GLU A 194 1.04 -0.02 22.28
C GLU A 194 0.84 -1.20 23.23
N GLY A 195 1.83 -1.48 24.07
CA GLY A 195 1.83 -2.61 25.01
C GLY A 195 1.97 -4.00 24.38
N LYS A 196 2.08 -4.13 23.06
CA LYS A 196 2.19 -5.42 22.39
C LYS A 196 3.56 -6.07 22.60
N ARG A 197 3.56 -7.42 22.63
CA ARG A 197 4.75 -8.23 22.78
C ARG A 197 5.46 -8.40 21.44
N VAL A 198 6.77 -8.67 21.49
CA VAL A 198 7.60 -8.93 20.30
C VAL A 198 6.98 -10.00 19.40
N ALA A 199 6.52 -11.11 19.98
CA ALA A 199 5.96 -12.23 19.22
C ALA A 199 4.73 -11.85 18.39
N GLU A 200 3.87 -10.95 18.89
CA GLU A 200 2.69 -10.49 18.16
C GLU A 200 3.08 -9.63 16.96
N LEU A 201 4.05 -8.73 17.14
CA LEU A 201 4.54 -7.84 16.09
C LEU A 201 5.37 -8.59 15.02
N ASP A 202 6.19 -9.56 15.45
CA ASP A 202 6.96 -10.43 14.55
C ASP A 202 6.04 -11.33 13.71
N SER A 203 4.99 -11.88 14.32
CA SER A 203 3.99 -12.69 13.60
C SER A 203 3.27 -11.88 12.52
N GLU A 204 2.85 -10.65 12.81
CA GLU A 204 2.22 -9.79 11.81
C GLU A 204 3.20 -9.41 10.70
N LEU A 205 4.45 -9.10 11.06
CA LEU A 205 5.49 -8.77 10.10
C LEU A 205 5.72 -9.92 9.11
N LYS A 206 5.80 -11.15 9.61
CA LYS A 206 5.94 -12.36 8.77
C LYS A 206 4.73 -12.58 7.88
N LEU A 207 3.50 -12.43 8.39
CA LEU A 207 2.29 -12.53 7.60
C LEU A 207 2.24 -11.48 6.48
N SER A 208 2.57 -10.23 6.80
CA SER A 208 2.63 -9.15 5.80
C SER A 208 3.66 -9.44 4.72
N LEU A 209 4.83 -9.96 5.08
CA LEU A 209 5.86 -10.34 4.11
C LEU A 209 5.45 -11.50 3.22
N ILE A 210 4.75 -12.50 3.76
CA ILE A 210 4.19 -13.61 2.97
C ILE A 210 3.19 -13.07 1.95
N HIS A 211 2.28 -12.19 2.34
CA HIS A 211 1.32 -11.57 1.42
C HIS A 211 1.97 -10.76 0.30
N ILE A 212 3.10 -10.10 0.58
CA ILE A 212 3.86 -9.35 -0.42
C ILE A 212 4.67 -10.26 -1.34
N SER A 213 5.26 -11.33 -0.78
CA SER A 213 6.19 -12.21 -1.51
C SER A 213 5.50 -13.36 -2.23
N GLU A 214 4.38 -13.81 -1.70
CA GLU A 214 3.57 -14.91 -2.22
C GLU A 214 2.13 -14.44 -2.41
N PRO A 215 1.88 -13.55 -3.38
CA PRO A 215 0.52 -13.20 -3.74
C PRO A 215 -0.18 -14.52 -4.08
N THR A 216 -1.27 -14.79 -3.39
CA THR A 216 -2.09 -16.00 -3.44
C THR A 216 -1.97 -16.71 -4.79
N ARG A 217 -1.33 -17.87 -4.83
CA ARG A 217 -1.58 -18.86 -5.86
C ARG A 217 -3.06 -19.21 -5.76
N GLN A 218 -3.89 -18.52 -6.46
CA GLN A 218 -5.17 -19.06 -6.86
C GLN A 218 -4.82 -20.22 -7.78
N GLU A 219 -4.79 -21.43 -7.21
CA GLU A 219 -4.92 -22.63 -7.99
C GLU A 219 -6.24 -22.47 -8.72
N ALA A 220 -6.14 -22.35 -10.05
CA ALA A 220 -7.29 -22.48 -10.91
C ALA A 220 -7.88 -23.87 -10.59
N ILE A 221 -8.99 -23.88 -9.88
CA ILE A 221 -9.83 -25.04 -9.74
C ILE A 221 -10.41 -25.23 -11.14
N SER A 222 -9.80 -26.17 -11.87
CA SER A 222 -10.29 -26.70 -13.13
C SER A 222 -11.62 -27.44 -12.92
#